data_1829df3702b679a57b0059815a0fd01d
#
_entry.id   1829df3702b679a57b0059815a0fd01d
#
_cell.length_a   1.000
_cell.length_b   1.000
_cell.length_c   1.000
_cell.angle_alpha   90.00
_cell.angle_beta   90.00
_cell.angle_gamma   90.00
#
_symmetry.space_group_name_H-M   'P 1'
#
loop_
_entity.id
_entity.type
_entity.pdbx_description
1 polymer ?
#
loop_
_entity_poly.entity_id
_entity_poly.type
_entity_poly.pdbx_seq_one_letter_code
_entity_poly.pdbx_strand_id
1 'polypeptide(L)'
;MKNLILLLSIFFIMSCQMSKKNQEPSNSTENVEMKTETPVALGTIVDVAVSNSDFSTLVVALKAANLVEALQADGPFTVFAPTNEAFGKIDEQTLASLLEEENQQALANILTYHVVQGKLTATDVVSALESGNGSVDLTALNGQVINVMQKDGKIWLKDLNGNYSEIVATDVMGSNGVIHVINTVVMPK
;
A
#
# COMPACT_ATOMS: atom_id res chain seq x y z
N MET A 1 20.58 44.32 50.61
CA MET A 1 21.96 44.71 51.01
C MET A 1 22.86 44.32 49.87
N LYS A 2 23.28 45.35 49.23
CA LYS A 2 24.72 45.72 48.99
C LYS A 2 25.39 44.69 48.09
N ASN A 3 25.74 45.05 47.05
CA ASN A 3 26.71 45.92 46.35
C ASN A 3 27.47 45.01 45.38
N LEU A 4 27.75 45.37 44.25
CA LEU A 4 28.34 46.53 43.59
C LEU A 4 29.61 46.08 42.85
N ILE A 5 29.67 46.52 41.63
CA ILE A 5 30.92 47.05 41.00
C ILE A 5 31.85 45.98 40.41
N LEU A 6 32.40 46.14 39.30
CA LEU A 6 32.67 47.16 38.30
C LEU A 6 33.79 46.64 37.40
N LEU A 7 33.70 46.99 36.17
CA LEU A 7 34.75 47.50 35.28
C LEU A 7 35.78 46.52 34.67
N LEU A 8 35.82 46.62 33.42
CA LEU A 8 36.70 47.38 32.49
C LEU A 8 37.82 46.46 32.01
N SER A 9 38.16 46.31 30.82
CA SER A 9 38.68 47.19 29.81
C SER A 9 39.22 46.34 28.67
N ILE A 10 38.79 46.52 27.42
CA ILE A 10 39.50 47.20 26.35
C ILE A 10 40.88 46.61 25.98
N PHE A 11 41.00 46.31 24.75
CA PHE A 11 42.06 46.58 23.76
C PHE A 11 42.15 45.43 22.76
N PHE A 12 41.70 45.58 21.52
CA PHE A 12 42.31 46.25 20.38
C PHE A 12 43.53 45.50 19.84
N ILE A 13 43.47 45.28 18.60
CA ILE A 13 44.37 45.34 17.44
C ILE A 13 44.28 44.09 16.62
N MET A 14 43.64 44.09 15.46
CA MET A 14 44.09 44.52 14.16
C MET A 14 45.37 43.84 13.68
N SER A 15 45.26 43.05 12.66
CA SER A 15 46.10 43.03 11.46
C SER A 15 45.90 41.72 10.72
N CYS A 16 45.28 41.66 9.61
CA CYS A 16 45.73 41.82 8.25
C CYS A 16 46.80 40.85 7.79
N GLN A 17 46.43 40.21 6.73
CA GLN A 17 47.17 39.73 5.54
C GLN A 17 47.35 38.23 5.39
N MET A 18 46.67 37.78 4.45
CA MET A 18 47.08 37.33 3.10
C MET A 18 47.71 35.97 2.94
N SER A 19 46.99 35.21 2.18
CA SER A 19 47.47 34.46 1.00
C SER A 19 47.80 32.99 1.13
N LYS A 20 47.05 32.26 0.38
CA LYS A 20 47.35 31.09 -0.49
C LYS A 20 47.31 29.71 0.12
N LYS A 21 46.35 29.01 -0.47
CA LYS A 21 46.49 27.82 -1.30
C LYS A 21 46.35 26.46 -0.63
N ASN A 22 45.35 25.81 -1.10
CA ASN A 22 45.17 24.36 -1.28
C ASN A 22 45.21 23.46 -0.04
N GLN A 23 44.10 22.91 0.28
CA GLN A 23 43.85 21.46 0.04
C GLN A 23 42.59 21.07 0.82
N GLU A 24 41.60 20.64 0.08
CA GLU A 24 40.51 19.81 0.58
C GLU A 24 41.11 18.57 1.28
N PRO A 25 40.48 18.10 2.36
CA PRO A 25 39.51 17.04 2.15
C PRO A 25 38.24 17.20 2.95
N SER A 26 37.14 16.95 2.26
CA SER A 26 35.87 16.43 2.70
C SER A 26 35.77 16.06 4.19
N ASN A 27 34.98 16.81 4.91
CA ASN A 27 34.23 16.27 6.03
C ASN A 27 32.80 16.72 5.86
N SER A 28 32.00 15.85 5.27
CA SER A 28 30.55 15.95 5.21
C SER A 28 30.02 15.85 6.63
N THR A 29 29.82 17.00 7.21
CA THR A 29 28.90 17.13 8.33
C THR A 29 27.51 16.94 7.72
N GLU A 30 27.02 15.75 7.85
CA GLU A 30 25.64 15.37 7.56
C GLU A 30 24.74 16.25 8.42
N ASN A 31 24.23 17.30 7.78
CA ASN A 31 23.17 18.10 8.32
C ASN A 31 21.93 17.21 8.26
N VAL A 32 21.61 16.54 9.37
CA VAL A 32 20.34 15.88 9.56
C VAL A 32 19.29 16.99 9.62
N GLU A 33 18.87 17.42 8.46
CA GLU A 33 17.63 18.16 8.32
C GLU A 33 16.54 17.26 8.87
N MET A 34 16.09 17.59 10.05
CA MET A 34 14.86 17.05 10.64
C MET A 34 13.74 17.44 9.69
N LYS A 35 13.52 16.56 8.71
CA LYS A 35 12.39 16.63 7.79
C LYS A 35 11.15 16.61 8.67
N THR A 36 10.59 17.80 8.87
CA THR A 36 9.23 17.96 9.40
C THR A 36 8.35 17.07 8.52
N GLU A 37 7.89 15.96 9.06
CA GLU A 37 6.90 15.11 8.41
C GLU A 37 5.63 15.96 8.30
N THR A 38 5.48 16.63 7.17
CA THR A 38 4.16 17.00 6.68
C THR A 38 3.33 15.73 6.70
N PRO A 39 2.09 15.73 7.21
CA PRO A 39 1.23 14.58 7.12
C PRO A 39 1.20 14.15 5.64
N VAL A 40 1.81 13.02 5.33
CA VAL A 40 1.76 12.45 3.98
C VAL A 40 0.29 12.17 3.76
N ALA A 41 -0.35 12.97 2.91
CA ALA A 41 -1.71 12.66 2.50
C ALA A 41 -1.66 11.25 1.93
N LEU A 42 -2.37 10.33 2.58
CA LEU A 42 -2.47 8.95 2.11
C LEU A 42 -2.95 9.00 0.66
N GLY A 43 -2.12 8.53 -0.26
CA GLY A 43 -2.53 8.36 -1.65
C GLY A 43 -3.73 7.40 -1.75
N THR A 44 -4.34 7.33 -2.90
CA THR A 44 -5.40 6.34 -3.16
C THR A 44 -4.89 4.90 -3.00
N ILE A 45 -5.79 3.93 -2.92
CA ILE A 45 -5.40 2.50 -2.92
C ILE A 45 -4.50 2.14 -4.11
N VAL A 46 -4.69 2.81 -5.26
CA VAL A 46 -3.85 2.62 -6.45
C VAL A 46 -2.44 3.20 -6.22
N ASP A 47 -2.33 4.38 -5.62
CA ASP A 47 -1.04 5.01 -5.32
C ASP A 47 -0.24 4.16 -4.32
N VAL A 48 -0.92 3.59 -3.34
CA VAL A 48 -0.33 2.65 -2.37
C VAL A 48 0.15 1.39 -3.09
N ALA A 49 -0.64 0.82 -4.01
CA ALA A 49 -0.25 -0.35 -4.78
C ALA A 49 0.94 -0.06 -5.70
N VAL A 50 0.98 1.11 -6.34
CA VAL A 50 2.10 1.54 -7.21
C VAL A 50 3.39 1.74 -6.43
N SER A 51 3.30 2.21 -5.19
CA SER A 51 4.48 2.46 -4.34
C SER A 51 5.10 1.18 -3.76
N ASN A 52 4.40 0.04 -3.82
CA ASN A 52 4.86 -1.24 -3.29
C ASN A 52 5.25 -2.19 -4.44
N SER A 53 6.51 -2.61 -4.46
CA SER A 53 7.06 -3.54 -5.45
C SER A 53 6.34 -4.89 -5.51
N ASP A 54 5.75 -5.34 -4.39
CA ASP A 54 5.06 -6.62 -4.29
C ASP A 54 3.76 -6.67 -5.12
N PHE A 55 3.25 -5.51 -5.53
CA PHE A 55 2.05 -5.38 -6.34
C PHE A 55 2.32 -4.97 -7.79
N SER A 56 3.57 -5.06 -8.26
CA SER A 56 3.93 -4.63 -9.61
C SER A 56 3.10 -5.35 -10.69
N THR A 57 2.89 -6.65 -10.57
CA THR A 57 2.04 -7.44 -11.48
C THR A 57 0.57 -7.00 -11.41
N LEU A 58 0.05 -6.74 -10.21
CA LEU A 58 -1.31 -6.23 -10.03
C LEU A 58 -1.49 -4.87 -10.71
N VAL A 59 -0.52 -3.97 -10.57
CA VAL A 59 -0.55 -2.64 -11.21
C VAL A 59 -0.55 -2.75 -12.74
N VAL A 60 0.24 -3.67 -13.30
CA VAL A 60 0.21 -3.96 -14.75
C VAL A 60 -1.15 -4.47 -15.17
N ALA A 61 -1.75 -5.41 -14.42
CA ALA A 61 -3.06 -5.95 -14.68
C ALA A 61 -4.17 -4.87 -14.61
N LEU A 62 -4.11 -3.98 -13.60
CA LEU A 62 -5.06 -2.86 -13.48
C LEU A 62 -4.99 -1.89 -14.67
N LYS A 63 -3.78 -1.63 -15.17
CA LYS A 63 -3.58 -0.79 -16.37
C LYS A 63 -4.12 -1.48 -17.62
N ALA A 64 -3.82 -2.78 -17.80
CA ALA A 64 -4.30 -3.56 -18.94
C ALA A 64 -5.83 -3.67 -18.96
N ALA A 65 -6.46 -3.78 -17.78
CA ALA A 65 -7.91 -3.81 -17.65
C ALA A 65 -8.58 -2.43 -17.69
N ASN A 66 -7.81 -1.34 -17.77
CA ASN A 66 -8.30 0.05 -17.71
C ASN A 66 -9.13 0.38 -16.46
N LEU A 67 -8.77 -0.21 -15.31
CA LEU A 67 -9.48 -0.06 -14.03
C LEU A 67 -8.83 0.95 -13.08
N VAL A 68 -7.70 1.55 -13.47
CA VAL A 68 -6.96 2.50 -12.62
C VAL A 68 -7.85 3.67 -12.20
N GLU A 69 -8.52 4.31 -13.15
CA GLU A 69 -9.40 5.46 -12.88
C GLU A 69 -10.61 5.07 -12.01
N ALA A 70 -11.18 3.90 -12.25
CA ALA A 70 -12.31 3.40 -11.48
C ALA A 70 -11.95 3.16 -10.01
N LEU A 71 -10.73 2.71 -9.73
CA LEU A 71 -10.24 2.47 -8.37
C LEU A 71 -9.61 3.71 -7.72
N GLN A 72 -9.37 4.78 -8.49
CA GLN A 72 -9.00 6.10 -7.98
C GLN A 72 -10.22 6.96 -7.60
N ALA A 73 -11.41 6.55 -8.01
CA ALA A 73 -12.65 7.23 -7.66
C ALA A 73 -12.89 7.27 -6.16
N ASP A 74 -13.81 8.16 -5.75
CA ASP A 74 -14.23 8.29 -4.35
C ASP A 74 -14.89 6.98 -3.89
N GLY A 75 -14.13 6.24 -3.01
CA GLY A 75 -14.61 4.99 -2.40
C GLY A 75 -15.75 5.19 -1.41
N PRO A 76 -15.86 4.40 -0.41
CA PRO A 76 -14.84 3.49 0.11
C PRO A 76 -14.76 2.13 -0.61
N PHE A 77 -13.54 1.63 -0.79
CA PHE A 77 -13.29 0.32 -1.37
C PHE A 77 -12.47 -0.56 -0.42
N THR A 78 -12.69 -1.86 -0.52
CA THR A 78 -11.81 -2.88 0.06
C THR A 78 -11.22 -3.71 -1.06
N VAL A 79 -9.90 -3.74 -1.18
CA VAL A 79 -9.20 -4.46 -2.24
C VAL A 79 -8.44 -5.63 -1.65
N PHE A 80 -8.69 -6.82 -2.16
CA PHE A 80 -7.89 -8.01 -1.88
C PHE A 80 -6.76 -8.08 -2.90
N ALA A 81 -5.58 -7.54 -2.55
CA ALA A 81 -4.46 -7.39 -3.46
C ALA A 81 -3.57 -8.63 -3.47
N PRO A 82 -3.53 -9.40 -4.56
CA PRO A 82 -2.60 -10.51 -4.70
C PRO A 82 -1.17 -9.98 -4.91
N THR A 83 -0.20 -10.61 -4.26
CA THR A 83 1.22 -10.33 -4.46
C THR A 83 1.72 -10.88 -5.78
N ASN A 84 2.93 -10.47 -6.20
CA ASN A 84 3.59 -11.06 -7.36
C ASN A 84 3.75 -12.57 -7.23
N GLU A 85 3.99 -13.07 -6.01
CA GLU A 85 4.03 -14.51 -5.72
C GLU A 85 2.68 -15.19 -5.93
N ALA A 86 1.58 -14.50 -5.61
CA ALA A 86 0.23 -15.00 -5.85
C ALA A 86 -0.05 -15.16 -7.35
N PHE A 87 0.39 -14.22 -8.17
CA PHE A 87 0.33 -14.32 -9.62
C PHE A 87 1.24 -15.42 -10.18
N GLY A 88 2.41 -15.64 -9.57
CA GLY A 88 3.32 -16.73 -9.94
C GLY A 88 2.76 -18.16 -9.72
N LYS A 89 1.65 -18.29 -9.00
CA LYS A 89 0.92 -19.57 -8.85
C LYS A 89 -0.04 -19.83 -10.02
N ILE A 90 -0.35 -18.82 -10.81
CA ILE A 90 -1.11 -18.96 -12.04
C ILE A 90 -0.15 -19.44 -13.13
N ASP A 91 -0.62 -20.31 -14.00
CA ASP A 91 0.13 -20.72 -15.17
C ASP A 91 0.52 -19.52 -16.02
N GLU A 92 1.82 -19.43 -16.42
CA GLU A 92 2.35 -18.29 -17.17
C GLU A 92 1.60 -18.03 -18.49
N GLN A 93 1.16 -19.10 -19.16
CA GLN A 93 0.40 -18.97 -20.40
C GLN A 93 -0.98 -18.37 -20.14
N THR A 94 -1.63 -18.79 -19.05
CA THR A 94 -2.92 -18.25 -18.62
C THR A 94 -2.78 -16.78 -18.23
N LEU A 95 -1.74 -16.42 -17.46
CA LEU A 95 -1.49 -15.05 -17.07
C LEU A 95 -1.19 -14.17 -18.29
N ALA A 96 -0.35 -14.63 -19.21
CA ALA A 96 -0.03 -13.91 -20.44
C ALA A 96 -1.28 -13.67 -21.28
N SER A 97 -2.10 -14.70 -21.48
CA SER A 97 -3.38 -14.57 -22.20
C SER A 97 -4.34 -13.60 -21.54
N LEU A 98 -4.42 -13.57 -20.20
CA LEU A 98 -5.28 -12.60 -19.48
C LEU A 98 -4.83 -11.15 -19.65
N LEU A 99 -3.54 -10.92 -19.90
CA LEU A 99 -2.98 -9.59 -20.14
C LEU A 99 -3.12 -9.11 -21.58
N GLU A 100 -3.55 -9.96 -22.51
CA GLU A 100 -3.82 -9.59 -23.89
C GLU A 100 -5.06 -8.70 -23.99
N GLU A 101 -5.05 -7.76 -24.95
CA GLU A 101 -6.15 -6.83 -25.17
C GLU A 101 -7.49 -7.54 -25.46
N GLU A 102 -7.43 -8.71 -26.13
CA GLU A 102 -8.61 -9.53 -26.45
C GLU A 102 -9.30 -10.06 -25.18
N ASN A 103 -8.56 -10.22 -24.09
CA ASN A 103 -9.04 -10.77 -22.82
C ASN A 103 -9.24 -9.69 -21.73
N GLN A 104 -9.15 -8.40 -22.10
CA GLN A 104 -9.32 -7.28 -21.17
C GLN A 104 -10.57 -7.39 -20.31
N GLN A 105 -11.68 -7.83 -20.87
CA GLN A 105 -12.95 -7.96 -20.16
C GLN A 105 -12.92 -9.10 -19.12
N ALA A 106 -12.26 -10.20 -19.45
CA ALA A 106 -12.04 -11.30 -18.49
C ALA A 106 -11.13 -10.85 -17.35
N LEU A 107 -10.03 -10.14 -17.68
CA LEU A 107 -9.14 -9.56 -16.70
C LEU A 107 -9.86 -8.55 -15.79
N ALA A 108 -10.69 -7.66 -16.36
CA ALA A 108 -11.49 -6.71 -15.60
C ALA A 108 -12.47 -7.43 -14.66
N ASN A 109 -13.07 -8.52 -15.08
CA ASN A 109 -13.96 -9.33 -14.25
C ASN A 109 -13.21 -9.97 -13.07
N ILE A 110 -12.01 -10.49 -13.29
CA ILE A 110 -11.15 -11.03 -12.23
C ILE A 110 -10.76 -9.92 -11.25
N LEU A 111 -10.31 -8.77 -11.73
CA LEU A 111 -9.86 -7.67 -10.88
C LEU A 111 -11.02 -7.05 -10.09
N THR A 112 -12.18 -6.89 -10.69
CA THR A 112 -13.39 -6.40 -9.98
C THR A 112 -13.93 -7.43 -8.99
N TYR A 113 -13.67 -8.72 -9.19
CA TYR A 113 -13.92 -9.76 -8.20
C TYR A 113 -13.08 -9.61 -6.94
N HIS A 114 -11.85 -9.05 -7.05
CA HIS A 114 -10.99 -8.77 -5.92
C HIS A 114 -11.34 -7.48 -5.16
N VAL A 115 -12.33 -6.72 -5.63
CA VAL A 115 -12.73 -5.44 -5.02
C VAL A 115 -14.14 -5.55 -4.46
N VAL A 116 -14.28 -5.16 -3.21
CA VAL A 116 -15.58 -5.09 -2.52
C VAL A 116 -15.91 -3.64 -2.23
N GLN A 117 -17.17 -3.27 -2.40
CA GLN A 117 -17.64 -1.93 -2.05
C GLN A 117 -17.74 -1.81 -0.52
N GLY A 118 -17.28 -0.70 0.01
CA GLY A 118 -17.23 -0.45 1.45
C GLY A 118 -15.80 -0.54 1.99
N LYS A 119 -15.59 0.08 3.15
CA LYS A 119 -14.34 -0.01 3.89
C LYS A 119 -14.48 -1.07 4.97
N LEU A 120 -13.88 -2.23 4.74
CA LEU A 120 -13.85 -3.34 5.68
C LEU A 120 -12.45 -3.45 6.24
N THR A 121 -12.26 -3.02 7.47
CA THR A 121 -11.00 -3.23 8.19
C THR A 121 -10.92 -4.67 8.71
N ALA A 122 -9.72 -5.10 9.13
CA ALA A 122 -9.56 -6.42 9.76
C ALA A 122 -10.52 -6.61 10.96
N THR A 123 -10.73 -5.55 11.73
CA THR A 123 -11.67 -5.58 12.86
C THR A 123 -13.12 -5.79 12.42
N ASP A 124 -13.53 -5.13 11.33
CA ASP A 124 -14.87 -5.29 10.76
C ASP A 124 -15.08 -6.71 10.24
N VAL A 125 -14.06 -7.24 9.52
CA VAL A 125 -14.08 -8.61 9.00
C VAL A 125 -14.16 -9.63 10.15
N VAL A 126 -13.35 -9.49 11.20
CA VAL A 126 -13.38 -10.39 12.36
C VAL A 126 -14.73 -10.32 13.04
N SER A 127 -15.28 -9.13 13.28
CA SER A 127 -16.60 -8.95 13.90
C SER A 127 -17.72 -9.60 13.07
N ALA A 128 -17.63 -9.47 11.74
CA ALA A 128 -18.57 -10.10 10.83
C ALA A 128 -18.45 -11.64 10.85
N LEU A 129 -17.21 -12.16 10.93
CA LEU A 129 -16.94 -13.60 11.05
C LEU A 129 -17.48 -14.17 12.38
N GLU A 130 -17.30 -13.47 13.48
CA GLU A 130 -17.84 -13.86 14.78
C GLU A 130 -19.37 -13.92 14.75
N SER A 131 -20.00 -12.94 14.12
CA SER A 131 -21.47 -12.89 13.96
C SER A 131 -21.99 -13.95 12.98
N GLY A 132 -21.16 -14.33 11.98
CA GLY A 132 -21.49 -15.27 10.92
C GLY A 132 -21.06 -16.72 11.19
N ASN A 133 -20.82 -17.10 12.45
CA ASN A 133 -20.34 -18.44 12.83
C ASN A 133 -19.02 -18.84 12.12
N GLY A 134 -18.10 -17.91 11.97
CA GLY A 134 -16.78 -18.13 11.36
C GLY A 134 -16.72 -17.99 9.84
N SER A 135 -17.79 -17.51 9.21
CA SER A 135 -17.83 -17.28 7.76
C SER A 135 -18.77 -16.13 7.40
N VAL A 136 -18.40 -15.34 6.41
CA VAL A 136 -19.19 -14.22 5.89
C VAL A 136 -19.06 -14.13 4.39
N ASP A 137 -20.15 -13.82 3.72
CA ASP A 137 -20.21 -13.62 2.27
C ASP A 137 -20.11 -12.12 1.95
N LEU A 138 -19.14 -11.75 1.14
CA LEU A 138 -18.93 -10.39 0.64
C LEU A 138 -19.28 -10.34 -0.84
N THR A 139 -20.00 -9.31 -1.24
CA THR A 139 -20.31 -9.08 -2.65
C THR A 139 -19.22 -8.23 -3.29
N ALA A 140 -18.55 -8.78 -4.29
CA ALA A 140 -17.55 -8.08 -5.09
C ALA A 140 -18.17 -7.11 -6.09
N LEU A 141 -17.37 -6.21 -6.65
CA LEU A 141 -17.85 -5.21 -7.62
C LEU A 141 -18.43 -5.83 -8.91
N ASN A 142 -17.98 -7.04 -9.28
CA ASN A 142 -18.57 -7.78 -10.41
C ASN A 142 -19.90 -8.47 -10.08
N GLY A 143 -20.43 -8.28 -8.86
CA GLY A 143 -21.69 -8.85 -8.39
C GLY A 143 -21.60 -10.30 -7.91
N GLN A 144 -20.43 -10.93 -7.96
CA GLN A 144 -20.22 -12.27 -7.46
C GLN A 144 -19.84 -12.25 -5.97
N VAL A 145 -19.99 -13.39 -5.31
CA VAL A 145 -19.75 -13.53 -3.88
C VAL A 145 -18.38 -14.13 -3.61
N ILE A 146 -17.65 -13.51 -2.68
CA ILE A 146 -16.44 -14.07 -2.06
C ILE A 146 -16.82 -14.49 -0.64
N ASN A 147 -16.56 -15.73 -0.30
CA ASN A 147 -16.74 -16.19 1.07
C ASN A 147 -15.45 -15.95 1.86
N VAL A 148 -15.56 -15.20 2.96
CA VAL A 148 -14.47 -14.98 3.90
C VAL A 148 -14.68 -15.89 5.10
N MET A 149 -13.65 -16.60 5.54
CA MET A 149 -13.74 -17.52 6.66
C MET A 149 -12.53 -17.40 7.58
N GLN A 150 -12.74 -17.73 8.84
CA GLN A 150 -11.66 -17.86 9.81
C GLN A 150 -11.34 -19.34 10.03
N LYS A 151 -10.08 -19.70 9.89
CA LYS A 151 -9.59 -21.06 10.16
C LYS A 151 -8.18 -20.99 10.75
N ASP A 152 -7.93 -21.70 11.82
CA ASP A 152 -6.63 -21.79 12.50
C ASP A 152 -6.06 -20.40 12.91
N GLY A 153 -6.94 -19.47 13.30
CA GLY A 153 -6.56 -18.09 13.68
C GLY A 153 -6.19 -17.19 12.49
N LYS A 154 -6.35 -17.65 11.27
CA LYS A 154 -6.09 -16.92 10.02
C LYS A 154 -7.39 -16.66 9.28
N ILE A 155 -7.38 -15.60 8.46
CA ILE A 155 -8.50 -15.26 7.60
C ILE A 155 -8.21 -15.77 6.18
N TRP A 156 -9.18 -16.44 5.61
CA TRP A 156 -9.13 -17.05 4.29
C TRP A 156 -10.26 -16.50 3.41
N LEU A 157 -9.96 -16.30 2.15
CA LEU A 157 -10.94 -16.10 1.10
C LEU A 157 -11.19 -17.44 0.42
N LYS A 158 -12.45 -17.74 0.13
CA LYS A 158 -12.84 -18.88 -0.69
C LYS A 158 -13.59 -18.37 -1.90
N ASP A 159 -13.13 -18.76 -3.09
CA ASP A 159 -13.78 -18.43 -4.35
C ASP A 159 -14.92 -19.40 -4.70
N LEU A 160 -15.66 -19.08 -5.76
CA LEU A 160 -16.77 -19.89 -6.25
C LEU A 160 -16.32 -21.22 -6.85
N ASN A 161 -15.03 -21.39 -7.15
CA ASN A 161 -14.45 -22.65 -7.64
C ASN A 161 -13.97 -23.55 -6.50
N GLY A 162 -14.02 -23.03 -5.25
CA GLY A 162 -13.59 -23.74 -4.05
C GLY A 162 -12.11 -23.59 -3.71
N ASN A 163 -11.39 -22.70 -4.38
CA ASN A 163 -10.01 -22.39 -4.04
C ASN A 163 -9.93 -21.46 -2.83
N TYR A 164 -8.83 -21.55 -2.11
CA TYR A 164 -8.59 -20.77 -0.91
C TYR A 164 -7.40 -19.83 -1.09
N SER A 165 -7.53 -18.63 -0.57
CA SER A 165 -6.46 -17.66 -0.49
C SER A 165 -6.33 -17.14 0.93
N GLU A 166 -5.13 -17.19 1.52
CA GLU A 166 -4.86 -16.64 2.84
C GLU A 166 -4.65 -15.13 2.76
N ILE A 167 -5.23 -14.38 3.68
CA ILE A 167 -4.91 -12.98 3.90
C ILE A 167 -3.63 -12.93 4.74
N VAL A 168 -2.54 -12.46 4.13
CA VAL A 168 -1.21 -12.42 4.76
C VAL A 168 -0.89 -11.10 5.43
N ALA A 169 -1.54 -10.02 5.00
CA ALA A 169 -1.48 -8.71 5.65
C ALA A 169 -2.81 -7.98 5.48
N THR A 170 -3.16 -7.20 6.50
CA THR A 170 -4.42 -6.46 6.55
C THR A 170 -4.18 -4.98 6.74
N ASP A 171 -5.22 -4.16 6.52
CA ASP A 171 -5.28 -2.75 6.88
C ASP A 171 -4.19 -1.87 6.28
N VAL A 172 -3.75 -2.16 5.05
CA VAL A 172 -2.93 -1.22 4.29
C VAL A 172 -3.86 -0.11 3.79
N MET A 173 -3.78 1.05 4.45
CA MET A 173 -4.73 2.15 4.26
C MET A 173 -4.41 2.98 3.02
N GLY A 174 -5.42 3.25 2.21
CA GLY A 174 -5.45 4.30 1.21
C GLY A 174 -6.48 5.37 1.57
N SER A 175 -6.44 6.54 0.92
CA SER A 175 -7.36 7.64 1.15
C SER A 175 -8.81 7.28 0.80
N ASN A 176 -9.00 6.43 -0.20
CA ASN A 176 -10.31 5.99 -0.70
C ASN A 176 -10.64 4.52 -0.39
N GLY A 177 -9.88 3.85 0.50
CA GLY A 177 -10.17 2.46 0.84
C GLY A 177 -9.10 1.78 1.67
N VAL A 178 -9.20 0.46 1.74
CA VAL A 178 -8.26 -0.41 2.45
C VAL A 178 -7.84 -1.57 1.56
N ILE A 179 -6.60 -2.01 1.72
CA ILE A 179 -6.03 -3.15 0.99
C ILE A 179 -5.74 -4.26 1.98
N HIS A 180 -6.18 -5.47 1.65
CA HIS A 180 -5.79 -6.72 2.30
C HIS A 180 -4.96 -7.53 1.34
N VAL A 181 -3.79 -7.93 1.77
CA VAL A 181 -2.84 -8.67 0.93
C VAL A 181 -3.13 -10.15 0.95
N ILE A 182 -3.23 -10.76 -0.21
CA ILE A 182 -3.54 -12.19 -0.36
C ILE A 182 -2.41 -12.94 -1.08
N ASN A 183 -2.23 -14.20 -0.71
CA ASN A 183 -1.16 -15.05 -1.23
C ASN A 183 -1.55 -15.90 -2.44
N THR A 184 -2.79 -15.81 -2.92
CA THR A 184 -3.30 -16.54 -4.07
C THR A 184 -4.39 -15.72 -4.75
N VAL A 185 -4.40 -15.68 -6.07
CA VAL A 185 -5.44 -15.00 -6.85
C VAL A 185 -6.74 -15.81 -6.77
N VAL A 186 -7.85 -15.14 -6.41
CA VAL A 186 -9.18 -15.75 -6.42
C VAL A 186 -9.83 -15.57 -7.79
N MET A 187 -10.48 -16.60 -8.28
CA MET A 187 -11.05 -16.58 -9.62
C MET A 187 -12.58 -16.54 -9.57
N PRO A 188 -13.20 -15.63 -10.35
CA PRO A 188 -14.65 -15.66 -10.54
C PRO A 188 -15.08 -16.91 -11.31
N LYS A 189 -16.36 -17.18 -11.30
CA LYS A 189 -16.93 -18.31 -12.05
C LYS A 189 -17.36 -17.87 -13.44
#